data_01c7cca3dda83be402e2812f0ca2c361
#
_entry.id   01c7cca3dda83be402e2812f0ca2c361
#
_cell.length_a   1.000
_cell.length_b   1.000
_cell.length_c   1.000
_cell.angle_alpha   90.00
_cell.angle_beta   90.00
_cell.angle_gamma   90.00
#
_symmetry.space_group_name_H-M   'P 1'
#
loop_
_entity.id
_entity.type
_entity.pdbx_description
1 polymer ?
#
loop_
_entity_poly.entity_id
_entity_poly.type
_entity_poly.pdbx_seq_one_letter_code
_entity_poly.pdbx_strand_id
1 'polypeptide(L)'
;MNTFIKWTATIVLLGVLVYSGVWLEKKKINAMVEFPEEEVVVVERDCIDLVIYVHEVGKQEISAERVLTLLDTLNVEHPHIVFAQMRLESGNFNSDLAKNNDNFFGMKYPRQRATVAQGVDRGYAYYRSWSYSVLDYAIWQRRYASGLTEEEYLEMLSEKYAEDKAYVRKVKSIADSIKVE
;
A
#
# COMPACT_ATOMS: atom_id res chain seq x y z
N MET A 1 13.86 17.21 22.37
CA MET A 1 13.24 15.90 22.60
C MET A 1 11.70 15.96 22.71
N ASN A 2 11.07 17.15 22.70
CA ASN A 2 9.61 17.31 22.87
C ASN A 2 8.81 17.58 21.58
N THR A 3 9.44 17.76 20.44
CA THR A 3 8.76 18.03 19.16
C THR A 3 8.28 16.75 18.46
N PHE A 4 9.03 15.67 18.55
CA PHE A 4 8.69 14.40 17.89
C PHE A 4 7.42 13.72 18.48
N ILE A 5 7.19 13.85 19.78
CA ILE A 5 6.03 13.25 20.46
C ILE A 5 4.73 14.00 20.13
N LYS A 6 4.82 15.31 19.83
CA LYS A 6 3.63 16.09 19.42
C LYS A 6 3.12 15.72 18.03
N TRP A 7 4.00 15.32 17.11
CA TRP A 7 3.64 14.95 15.74
C TRP A 7 2.90 13.61 15.65
N THR A 8 3.33 12.61 16.44
CA THR A 8 2.68 11.30 16.46
C THR A 8 1.27 11.36 17.04
N ALA A 9 1.04 12.19 18.06
CA ALA A 9 -0.28 12.36 18.68
C ALA A 9 -1.28 13.05 17.74
N THR A 10 -0.84 14.00 16.93
CA THR A 10 -1.72 14.75 16.02
C THR A 10 -2.17 13.89 14.82
N ILE A 11 -1.28 13.06 14.27
CA ILE A 11 -1.61 12.13 13.17
C ILE A 11 -2.58 11.04 13.62
N VAL A 12 -2.40 10.52 14.84
CA VAL A 12 -3.31 9.52 15.42
C VAL A 12 -4.69 10.13 15.69
N LEU A 13 -4.76 11.38 16.15
CA LEU A 13 -6.05 12.06 16.43
C LEU A 13 -6.84 12.33 15.14
N LEU A 14 -6.17 12.71 14.04
CA LEU A 14 -6.80 12.92 12.73
C LEU A 14 -7.30 11.60 12.13
N GLY A 15 -6.54 10.52 12.25
CA GLY A 15 -6.98 9.19 11.81
C GLY A 15 -8.21 8.68 12.53
N VAL A 16 -8.33 8.91 13.84
CA VAL A 16 -9.48 8.52 14.67
C VAL A 16 -10.72 9.34 14.33
N LEU A 17 -10.58 10.62 14.02
CA LEU A 17 -11.71 11.51 13.68
C LEU A 17 -12.33 11.20 12.30
N VAL A 18 -11.52 10.80 11.32
CA VAL A 18 -12.01 10.31 10.01
C VAL A 18 -12.75 8.99 10.18
N TYR A 19 -12.33 8.14 11.12
CA TYR A 19 -12.94 6.84 11.38
C TYR A 19 -14.30 6.93 12.09
N SER A 20 -14.53 7.96 12.91
CA SER A 20 -15.75 8.12 13.70
C SER A 20 -16.88 8.87 12.99
N GLY A 21 -16.68 9.36 11.76
CA GLY A 21 -17.69 10.10 11.00
C GLY A 21 -18.06 11.47 11.61
N VAL A 22 -17.25 11.97 12.53
CA VAL A 22 -17.50 13.27 13.17
C VAL A 22 -16.85 14.36 12.32
N TRP A 23 -17.68 15.13 11.60
CA TRP A 23 -17.32 16.38 10.94
C TRP A 23 -17.04 17.44 12.01
N LEU A 24 -15.79 17.63 12.40
CA LEU A 24 -15.39 18.83 13.14
C LEU A 24 -15.17 19.97 12.14
N GLU A 25 -15.85 21.09 12.36
CA GLU A 25 -15.72 22.27 11.52
C GLU A 25 -14.24 22.66 11.35
N LYS A 26 -13.77 22.67 10.10
CA LYS A 26 -12.42 23.07 9.67
C LYS A 26 -11.91 24.35 10.33
N LYS A 27 -12.79 25.22 10.77
CA LYS A 27 -12.50 26.54 11.37
C LYS A 27 -11.85 26.49 12.77
N LYS A 28 -12.02 25.41 13.53
CA LYS A 28 -11.48 25.30 14.90
C LYS A 28 -10.07 24.71 14.96
N ILE A 29 -9.69 23.90 13.98
CA ILE A 29 -8.36 23.27 13.95
C ILE A 29 -7.29 24.27 13.50
N ASN A 30 -7.60 25.16 12.56
CA ASN A 30 -6.69 26.21 12.09
C ASN A 30 -6.35 27.28 13.15
N ALA A 31 -7.13 27.38 14.22
CA ALA A 31 -6.89 28.38 15.29
C ALA A 31 -5.92 27.89 16.38
N MET A 32 -5.50 26.63 16.37
CA MET A 32 -4.67 26.05 17.45
C MET A 32 -3.23 25.75 17.05
N VAL A 33 -2.84 25.89 15.78
CA VAL A 33 -1.47 25.61 15.32
C VAL A 33 -1.09 26.62 14.24
N GLU A 34 -0.24 27.60 14.59
CA GLU A 34 0.42 28.49 13.62
C GLU A 34 1.45 27.67 12.80
N PHE A 35 1.00 27.07 11.69
CA PHE A 35 1.88 26.59 10.63
C PHE A 35 1.91 27.62 9.49
N PRO A 36 3.02 27.77 8.75
CA PRO A 36 3.02 28.52 7.51
C PRO A 36 2.01 27.88 6.55
N GLU A 37 0.97 28.66 6.19
CA GLU A 37 -0.32 28.16 5.63
C GLU A 37 -0.23 27.41 4.30
N GLU A 38 0.80 27.63 3.47
CA GLU A 38 0.82 27.09 2.11
C GLU A 38 1.37 25.65 1.99
N GLU A 39 2.39 25.30 2.75
CA GLU A 39 3.08 24.01 2.60
C GLU A 39 2.34 22.84 3.27
N VAL A 40 1.72 23.09 4.39
CA VAL A 40 0.97 22.07 5.15
C VAL A 40 -0.36 21.71 4.49
N VAL A 41 -1.02 22.68 3.85
CA VAL A 41 -2.31 22.47 3.18
C VAL A 41 -2.17 21.62 1.91
N VAL A 42 -1.06 21.72 1.19
CA VAL A 42 -0.78 20.93 -0.03
C VAL A 42 -0.53 19.47 0.34
N VAL A 43 0.31 19.20 1.34
CA VAL A 43 0.64 17.83 1.77
C VAL A 43 -0.59 17.09 2.34
N GLU A 44 -1.44 17.77 3.10
CA GLU A 44 -2.68 17.15 3.62
C GLU A 44 -3.70 16.85 2.52
N ARG A 45 -3.85 17.74 1.53
CA ARG A 45 -4.75 17.50 0.39
C ARG A 45 -4.29 16.31 -0.43
N ASP A 46 -3.04 16.27 -0.82
CA ASP A 46 -2.48 15.20 -1.64
C ASP A 46 -2.61 13.83 -0.96
N CYS A 47 -2.40 13.77 0.35
CA CYS A 47 -2.61 12.54 1.12
C CYS A 47 -4.08 12.13 1.20
N ILE A 48 -4.99 13.09 1.40
CA ILE A 48 -6.43 12.82 1.46
C ILE A 48 -6.94 12.37 0.09
N ASP A 49 -6.54 13.05 -0.97
CA ASP A 49 -6.94 12.73 -2.34
C ASP A 49 -6.43 11.34 -2.75
N LEU A 50 -5.21 11.00 -2.36
CA LEU A 50 -4.66 9.65 -2.58
C LEU A 50 -5.46 8.57 -1.85
N VAL A 51 -5.82 8.78 -0.57
CA VAL A 51 -6.63 7.81 0.19
C VAL A 51 -8.03 7.66 -0.40
N ILE A 52 -8.65 8.76 -0.83
CA ILE A 52 -9.94 8.75 -1.52
C ILE A 52 -9.81 7.97 -2.83
N TYR A 53 -8.78 8.23 -3.64
CA TYR A 53 -8.54 7.53 -4.88
C TYR A 53 -8.38 6.01 -4.66
N VAL A 54 -7.53 5.59 -3.73
CA VAL A 54 -7.35 4.17 -3.37
C VAL A 54 -8.68 3.54 -2.97
N HIS A 55 -9.50 4.26 -2.19
CA HIS A 55 -10.80 3.77 -1.76
C HIS A 55 -11.78 3.60 -2.94
N GLU A 56 -11.86 4.60 -3.82
CA GLU A 56 -12.78 4.55 -4.98
C GLU A 56 -12.35 3.48 -6.01
N VAL A 57 -11.06 3.34 -6.26
CA VAL A 57 -10.53 2.26 -7.12
C VAL A 57 -10.85 0.89 -6.54
N GLY A 58 -10.74 0.74 -5.22
CA GLY A 58 -11.02 -0.53 -4.53
C GLY A 58 -12.48 -0.98 -4.55
N LYS A 59 -13.43 -0.11 -4.90
CA LYS A 59 -14.84 -0.48 -5.13
C LYS A 59 -15.07 -1.10 -6.50
N GLN A 60 -14.12 -0.95 -7.40
CA GLN A 60 -14.21 -1.48 -8.76
C GLN A 60 -13.65 -2.90 -8.79
N GLU A 61 -14.12 -3.68 -9.76
CA GLU A 61 -13.57 -5.01 -10.02
C GLU A 61 -12.08 -4.92 -10.37
N ILE A 62 -11.29 -5.86 -9.85
CA ILE A 62 -9.84 -5.89 -10.09
C ILE A 62 -9.57 -6.20 -11.58
N SER A 63 -8.68 -5.43 -12.19
CA SER A 63 -8.18 -5.67 -13.55
C SER A 63 -6.69 -5.32 -13.63
N ALA A 64 -5.98 -5.87 -14.62
CA ALA A 64 -4.57 -5.57 -14.83
C ALA A 64 -4.31 -4.07 -14.99
N GLU A 65 -5.10 -3.40 -15.82
CA GLU A 65 -5.01 -1.96 -16.07
C GLU A 65 -5.15 -1.15 -14.78
N ARG A 66 -6.18 -1.45 -13.96
CA ARG A 66 -6.41 -0.73 -12.69
C ARG A 66 -5.30 -0.94 -11.68
N VAL A 67 -4.77 -2.17 -11.59
CA VAL A 67 -3.66 -2.46 -10.69
C VAL A 67 -2.40 -1.72 -11.14
N LEU A 68 -2.04 -1.76 -12.42
CA LEU A 68 -0.87 -1.07 -12.95
C LEU A 68 -1.00 0.45 -12.78
N THR A 69 -2.16 1.03 -13.07
CA THR A 69 -2.44 2.45 -12.83
C THR A 69 -2.31 2.82 -11.36
N LEU A 70 -2.79 1.96 -10.44
CA LEU A 70 -2.66 2.20 -9.02
C LEU A 70 -1.20 2.09 -8.54
N LEU A 71 -0.44 1.11 -9.03
CA LEU A 71 0.99 0.97 -8.73
C LEU A 71 1.78 2.21 -9.18
N ASP A 72 1.49 2.74 -10.38
CA ASP A 72 2.10 3.96 -10.89
C ASP A 72 1.72 5.18 -10.04
N THR A 73 0.44 5.36 -9.73
CA THR A 73 -0.07 6.44 -8.86
C THR A 73 0.58 6.42 -7.46
N LEU A 74 0.87 5.24 -6.93
CA LEU A 74 1.55 5.06 -5.65
C LEU A 74 3.08 5.19 -5.75
N ASN A 75 3.63 5.47 -6.94
CA ASN A 75 5.06 5.50 -7.22
C ASN A 75 5.77 4.20 -6.78
N VAL A 76 5.17 3.06 -7.07
CA VAL A 76 5.77 1.75 -6.82
C VAL A 76 6.87 1.50 -7.84
N GLU A 77 8.07 1.17 -7.36
CA GLU A 77 9.20 0.83 -8.22
C GLU A 77 8.99 -0.55 -8.87
N HIS A 78 9.40 -0.71 -10.12
CA HIS A 78 9.24 -1.94 -10.92
C HIS A 78 7.79 -2.45 -11.01
N PRO A 79 6.80 -1.62 -11.40
CA PRO A 79 5.37 -1.92 -11.27
C PRO A 79 4.95 -3.21 -11.99
N HIS A 80 5.57 -3.54 -13.12
CA HIS A 80 5.30 -4.79 -13.85
C HIS A 80 5.78 -6.03 -13.09
N ILE A 81 6.90 -5.95 -12.36
CA ILE A 81 7.37 -7.05 -11.49
C ILE A 81 6.45 -7.19 -10.28
N VAL A 82 6.08 -6.08 -9.66
CA VAL A 82 5.16 -6.07 -8.52
C VAL A 82 3.78 -6.62 -8.91
N PHE A 83 3.29 -6.27 -10.09
CA PHE A 83 2.06 -6.86 -10.62
C PHE A 83 2.18 -8.37 -10.87
N ALA A 84 3.32 -8.81 -11.43
CA ALA A 84 3.60 -10.23 -11.62
C ALA A 84 3.65 -11.00 -10.28
N GLN A 85 4.26 -10.41 -9.24
CA GLN A 85 4.20 -10.96 -7.89
C GLN A 85 2.77 -11.06 -7.39
N MET A 86 2.00 -9.99 -7.49
CA MET A 86 0.60 -9.96 -7.08
C MET A 86 -0.20 -11.10 -7.72
N ARG A 87 -0.03 -11.31 -9.02
CA ARG A 87 -0.67 -12.41 -9.75
C ARG A 87 -0.21 -13.77 -9.24
N LEU A 88 1.09 -13.95 -9.01
CA LEU A 88 1.65 -15.22 -8.55
C LEU A 88 1.16 -15.56 -7.14
N GLU A 89 1.29 -14.62 -6.18
CA GLU A 89 0.91 -14.79 -4.77
C GLU A 89 -0.59 -15.00 -4.58
N SER A 90 -1.40 -14.34 -5.39
CA SER A 90 -2.85 -14.47 -5.33
C SER A 90 -3.44 -15.62 -6.15
N GLY A 91 -2.60 -16.44 -6.79
CA GLY A 91 -3.09 -17.48 -7.71
C GLY A 91 -3.94 -16.87 -8.82
N ASN A 92 -3.43 -15.85 -9.49
CA ASN A 92 -4.14 -15.06 -10.49
C ASN A 92 -5.49 -14.49 -9.97
N PHE A 93 -5.44 -13.90 -8.78
CA PHE A 93 -6.55 -13.27 -8.05
C PHE A 93 -7.60 -14.26 -7.50
N ASN A 94 -7.31 -15.57 -7.51
CA ASN A 94 -8.28 -16.61 -7.18
C ASN A 94 -8.02 -17.36 -5.87
N SER A 95 -6.89 -17.09 -5.17
CA SER A 95 -6.58 -17.74 -3.89
C SER A 95 -7.62 -17.40 -2.80
N ASP A 96 -7.78 -18.29 -1.83
CA ASP A 96 -8.65 -18.04 -0.67
C ASP A 96 -8.25 -16.78 0.10
N LEU A 97 -6.95 -16.51 0.18
CA LEU A 97 -6.42 -15.33 0.86
C LEU A 97 -6.78 -14.04 0.12
N ALA A 98 -6.71 -14.04 -1.21
CA ALA A 98 -7.15 -12.90 -2.02
C ALA A 98 -8.67 -12.66 -1.87
N LYS A 99 -9.48 -13.72 -1.93
CA LYS A 99 -10.95 -13.62 -1.90
C LYS A 99 -11.54 -13.28 -0.52
N ASN A 100 -10.96 -13.82 0.54
CA ASN A 100 -11.52 -13.68 1.88
C ASN A 100 -10.89 -12.55 2.70
N ASN A 101 -9.64 -12.20 2.39
CA ASN A 101 -8.86 -11.21 3.15
C ASN A 101 -8.49 -9.99 2.32
N ASP A 102 -8.86 -9.91 1.04
CA ASP A 102 -8.36 -8.90 0.10
C ASP A 102 -6.83 -8.77 0.11
N ASN A 103 -6.13 -9.88 0.37
CA ASN A 103 -4.68 -9.93 0.54
C ASN A 103 -4.03 -10.61 -0.67
N PHE A 104 -3.61 -9.80 -1.61
CA PHE A 104 -3.12 -10.25 -2.91
C PHE A 104 -1.61 -10.51 -2.96
N PHE A 105 -0.88 -10.14 -1.90
CA PHE A 105 0.57 -10.33 -1.79
C PHE A 105 0.98 -11.33 -0.69
N GLY A 106 0.03 -12.00 -0.03
CA GLY A 106 0.33 -12.89 1.08
C GLY A 106 0.95 -12.18 2.30
N MET A 107 0.67 -10.89 2.48
CA MET A 107 1.28 -10.08 3.53
C MET A 107 0.84 -10.54 4.93
N LYS A 108 1.82 -10.66 5.83
CA LYS A 108 1.56 -10.82 7.27
C LYS A 108 1.34 -9.46 7.90
N TYR A 109 0.56 -9.41 8.99
CA TYR A 109 0.36 -8.17 9.74
C TYR A 109 1.70 -7.69 10.34
N PRO A 110 2.19 -6.49 9.99
CA PRO A 110 3.49 -6.03 10.43
C PRO A 110 3.47 -5.56 11.88
N ARG A 111 4.59 -5.79 12.60
CA ARG A 111 4.77 -5.31 13.97
C ARG A 111 5.62 -4.04 14.06
N GLN A 112 6.39 -3.72 13.00
CA GLN A 112 7.45 -2.71 13.06
C GLN A 112 7.37 -1.66 11.95
N ARG A 113 6.31 -1.63 11.15
CA ARG A 113 6.05 -0.60 10.14
C ARG A 113 4.60 -0.16 10.16
N ALA A 114 4.33 1.00 9.57
CA ALA A 114 2.96 1.40 9.28
C ALA A 114 2.27 0.41 8.35
N THR A 115 0.96 0.24 8.52
CA THR A 115 0.13 -0.62 7.69
C THR A 115 -1.27 -0.04 7.58
N VAL A 116 -1.94 -0.34 6.47
CA VAL A 116 -3.37 -0.07 6.27
C VAL A 116 -4.24 -1.32 6.43
N ALA A 117 -3.64 -2.42 6.87
CA ALA A 117 -4.38 -3.63 7.19
C ALA A 117 -5.33 -3.39 8.37
N GLN A 118 -6.53 -3.96 8.28
CA GLN A 118 -7.56 -3.83 9.31
C GLN A 118 -7.33 -4.78 10.50
N GLY A 119 -6.55 -5.84 10.29
CA GLY A 119 -6.24 -6.82 11.34
C GLY A 119 -5.58 -8.08 10.79
N VAL A 120 -5.71 -9.17 11.54
CA VAL A 120 -5.10 -10.48 11.25
C VAL A 120 -6.18 -11.54 11.17
N ASP A 121 -6.13 -12.35 10.12
CA ASP A 121 -6.87 -13.61 10.01
C ASP A 121 -5.91 -14.74 9.64
N ARG A 122 -5.93 -15.83 10.42
CA ARG A 122 -5.06 -17.03 10.22
C ARG A 122 -3.57 -16.69 10.01
N GLY A 123 -3.08 -15.62 10.68
CA GLY A 123 -1.69 -15.18 10.61
C GLY A 123 -1.36 -14.23 9.45
N TYR A 124 -2.32 -13.93 8.60
CA TYR A 124 -2.19 -13.00 7.48
C TYR A 124 -2.98 -11.71 7.74
N ALA A 125 -2.51 -10.62 7.15
CA ALA A 125 -3.24 -9.37 7.15
C ALA A 125 -4.54 -9.49 6.34
N TYR A 126 -5.59 -8.75 6.73
CA TYR A 126 -6.76 -8.56 5.88
C TYR A 126 -7.02 -7.06 5.65
N TYR A 127 -7.58 -6.76 4.49
CA TYR A 127 -7.76 -5.39 4.00
C TYR A 127 -9.23 -5.09 3.73
N ARG A 128 -9.53 -3.81 3.48
CA ARG A 128 -10.87 -3.35 3.13
C ARG A 128 -11.24 -3.70 1.69
N SER A 129 -10.25 -3.75 0.80
CA SER A 129 -10.37 -4.10 -0.60
C SER A 129 -8.98 -4.43 -1.17
N TRP A 130 -8.94 -4.96 -2.38
CA TRP A 130 -7.70 -5.26 -3.10
C TRP A 130 -6.76 -4.06 -3.22
N SER A 131 -7.28 -2.84 -3.40
CA SER A 131 -6.47 -1.62 -3.53
C SER A 131 -5.70 -1.28 -2.24
N TYR A 132 -6.26 -1.58 -1.07
CA TYR A 132 -5.55 -1.41 0.20
C TYR A 132 -4.43 -2.44 0.39
N SER A 133 -4.54 -3.63 -0.18
CA SER A 133 -3.43 -4.59 -0.24
C SER A 133 -2.27 -4.03 -1.09
N VAL A 134 -2.59 -3.38 -2.22
CA VAL A 134 -1.59 -2.71 -3.06
C VAL A 134 -0.94 -1.53 -2.33
N LEU A 135 -1.73 -0.71 -1.63
CA LEU A 135 -1.20 0.40 -0.82
C LEU A 135 -0.28 -0.09 0.30
N ASP A 136 -0.66 -1.18 1.00
CA ASP A 136 0.20 -1.74 2.06
C ASP A 136 1.51 -2.31 1.51
N TYR A 137 1.46 -2.89 0.30
CA TYR A 137 2.67 -3.31 -0.41
C TYR A 137 3.56 -2.13 -0.79
N ALA A 138 3.00 -1.02 -1.29
CA ALA A 138 3.75 0.20 -1.59
C ALA A 138 4.46 0.75 -0.34
N ILE A 139 3.78 0.77 0.81
CA ILE A 139 4.38 1.15 2.11
C ILE A 139 5.54 0.21 2.47
N TRP A 140 5.36 -1.11 2.27
CA TRP A 140 6.41 -2.10 2.50
C TRP A 140 7.61 -1.89 1.59
N GLN A 141 7.38 -1.73 0.27
CA GLN A 141 8.45 -1.53 -0.69
C GLN A 141 9.26 -0.27 -0.38
N ARG A 142 8.58 0.85 -0.10
CA ARG A 142 9.24 2.11 0.27
C ARG A 142 10.12 1.97 1.51
N ARG A 143 9.74 1.11 2.45
CA ARG A 143 10.49 0.89 3.69
C ARG A 143 11.71 -0.02 3.51
N TYR A 144 11.61 -1.03 2.66
CA TYR A 144 12.57 -2.13 2.64
C TYR A 144 13.27 -2.36 1.30
N ALA A 145 12.77 -1.81 0.21
CA ALA A 145 13.22 -2.11 -1.14
C ALA A 145 13.30 -0.88 -2.07
N SER A 146 13.26 0.33 -1.52
CA SER A 146 13.32 1.55 -2.32
C SER A 146 14.74 1.80 -2.85
N GLY A 147 14.83 2.24 -4.12
CA GLY A 147 16.08 2.59 -4.78
C GLY A 147 16.88 1.41 -5.31
N LEU A 148 16.34 0.21 -5.26
CA LEU A 148 16.99 -0.98 -5.83
C LEU A 148 16.82 -0.99 -7.36
N THR A 149 17.86 -1.42 -8.07
CA THR A 149 17.73 -1.80 -9.48
C THR A 149 16.79 -3.00 -9.63
N GLU A 150 16.32 -3.27 -10.85
CA GLU A 150 15.46 -4.43 -11.10
C GLU A 150 16.12 -5.75 -10.70
N GLU A 151 17.41 -5.91 -10.98
CA GLU A 151 18.20 -7.09 -10.60
C GLU A 151 18.30 -7.24 -9.08
N GLU A 152 18.67 -6.18 -8.38
CA GLU A 152 18.78 -6.18 -6.92
C GLU A 152 17.41 -6.44 -6.24
N TYR A 153 16.35 -5.90 -6.82
CA TYR A 153 15.00 -6.13 -6.34
C TYR A 153 14.60 -7.61 -6.49
N LEU A 154 14.86 -8.22 -7.64
CA LEU A 154 14.59 -9.64 -7.89
C LEU A 154 15.47 -10.56 -7.01
N GLU A 155 16.73 -10.20 -6.75
CA GLU A 155 17.61 -10.91 -5.84
C GLU A 155 17.08 -10.86 -4.40
N MET A 156 16.71 -9.66 -3.92
CA MET A 156 16.07 -9.47 -2.61
C MET A 156 14.79 -10.30 -2.48
N LEU A 157 13.98 -10.38 -3.53
CA LEU A 157 12.76 -11.20 -3.53
C LEU A 157 13.08 -12.67 -3.41
N SER A 158 14.13 -13.16 -4.10
CA SER A 158 14.52 -14.57 -4.02
C SER A 158 14.98 -14.97 -2.62
N GLU A 159 15.63 -14.07 -1.90
CA GLU A 159 16.16 -14.32 -0.57
C GLU A 159 15.13 -14.18 0.55
N LYS A 160 14.30 -13.13 0.48
CA LYS A 160 13.46 -12.69 1.61
C LYS A 160 11.98 -12.98 1.45
N TYR A 161 11.47 -13.12 0.23
CA TYR A 161 10.05 -13.23 -0.03
C TYR A 161 9.63 -14.63 -0.44
N ALA A 162 10.51 -15.43 -1.03
CA ALA A 162 10.18 -16.76 -1.52
C ALA A 162 11.14 -17.85 -1.01
N GLU A 163 10.56 -18.96 -0.59
CA GLU A 163 11.29 -20.20 -0.30
C GLU A 163 11.53 -21.03 -1.58
N ASP A 164 10.81 -20.74 -2.66
CA ASP A 164 10.89 -21.45 -3.94
C ASP A 164 12.00 -20.88 -4.82
N LYS A 165 13.02 -21.69 -5.12
CA LYS A 165 14.14 -21.35 -6.03
C LYS A 165 13.68 -20.97 -7.45
N ALA A 166 12.48 -21.36 -7.86
CA ALA A 166 11.89 -21.00 -9.14
C ALA A 166 11.09 -19.68 -9.11
N TYR A 167 10.93 -19.05 -7.95
CA TYR A 167 10.08 -17.88 -7.76
C TYR A 167 10.39 -16.74 -8.72
N VAL A 168 11.64 -16.26 -8.72
CA VAL A 168 12.07 -15.16 -9.60
C VAL A 168 11.81 -15.46 -11.07
N ARG A 169 12.09 -16.71 -11.50
CA ARG A 169 11.83 -17.13 -12.88
C ARG A 169 10.32 -17.08 -13.23
N LYS A 170 9.44 -17.47 -12.30
CA LYS A 170 7.99 -17.37 -12.47
C LYS A 170 7.54 -15.91 -12.55
N VAL A 171 8.02 -15.06 -11.64
CA VAL A 171 7.74 -13.62 -11.65
C VAL A 171 8.18 -12.97 -12.96
N LYS A 172 9.42 -13.21 -13.40
CA LYS A 172 9.93 -12.69 -14.68
C LYS A 172 9.09 -13.14 -15.86
N SER A 173 8.75 -14.41 -15.93
CA SER A 173 7.92 -14.94 -17.02
C SER A 173 6.55 -14.26 -17.11
N ILE A 174 5.92 -13.96 -15.94
CA ILE A 174 4.65 -13.23 -15.90
C ILE A 174 4.88 -11.77 -16.29
N ALA A 175 5.92 -11.12 -15.77
CA ALA A 175 6.23 -9.72 -16.05
C ALA A 175 6.50 -9.48 -17.54
N ASP A 176 7.22 -10.38 -18.19
CA ASP A 176 7.52 -10.29 -19.63
C ASP A 176 6.26 -10.45 -20.48
N SER A 177 5.30 -11.28 -20.06
CA SER A 177 4.02 -11.42 -20.77
C SER A 177 3.16 -10.14 -20.75
N ILE A 178 3.29 -9.32 -19.71
CA ILE A 178 2.52 -8.07 -19.54
C ILE A 178 3.06 -6.96 -20.43
N LYS A 179 4.36 -6.94 -20.70
CA LYS A 179 5.00 -5.92 -21.56
C LYS A 179 4.64 -6.05 -23.06
N VAL A 180 3.98 -7.13 -23.44
CA VAL A 180 3.66 -7.45 -24.84
C VAL A 180 2.19 -7.15 -25.19
N GLU A 181 1.34 -6.91 -24.19
CA GLU A 181 -0.05 -6.47 -24.36
C GLU A 181 -0.15 -4.93 -24.34
#